data_26fd5a139e886c6f4d58228dd125754b
#
_entry.id   26fd5a139e886c6f4d58228dd125754b
#
_cell.length_a   1.000
_cell.length_b   1.000
_cell.length_c   1.000
_cell.angle_alpha   90.00
_cell.angle_beta   90.00
_cell.angle_gamma   90.00
#
_symmetry.space_group_name_H-M   'P 1'
#
loop_
_entity.id
_entity.type
_entity.pdbx_description
1 polymer ?
#
loop_
_entity_poly.entity_id
_entity_poly.type
_entity_poly.pdbx_seq_one_letter_code
_entity_poly.pdbx_strand_id
1 'polypeptide(L)'
;MLIPSPEAPYTTDTVYAGLQLVMPNETAPAHRHVAFAMRFIIEGNGGFTAVHGRRIKMQRGDVILTPTMNWHDHGKDGSGPMIWLDGLDLPSFVHYPVHFVEHYKDPRYPAEDVDTSQSPLVFPWSRMKAMLDEVEGDWASRDYVKADGRQGIIPPGIRVTIAKLTAIQ
;
A
#
# COMPACT_ATOMS: atom_id res chain seq x y z
N MET A 1 6.22 16.56 -7.29
CA MET A 1 6.09 16.68 -8.77
C MET A 1 6.56 15.34 -9.34
N LEU A 2 5.68 14.57 -9.94
CA LEU A 2 6.06 13.35 -10.65
C LEU A 2 6.81 13.77 -11.91
N ILE A 3 7.99 13.24 -12.14
CA ILE A 3 8.71 13.43 -13.39
C ILE A 3 8.20 12.33 -14.34
N PRO A 4 7.36 12.67 -15.31
CA PRO A 4 6.91 11.66 -16.25
C PRO A 4 8.08 11.26 -17.15
N SER A 5 8.53 10.03 -17.02
CA SER A 5 9.30 9.38 -18.07
C SER A 5 8.30 8.77 -19.07
N PRO A 6 8.44 8.97 -20.37
CA PRO A 6 7.56 8.36 -21.37
C PRO A 6 7.66 6.82 -21.39
N GLU A 7 8.68 6.23 -20.80
CA GLU A 7 8.94 4.79 -20.85
C GLU A 7 8.69 4.05 -19.54
N ALA A 8 8.73 4.72 -18.39
CA ALA A 8 8.31 4.18 -17.09
C ALA A 8 8.11 5.32 -16.09
N PRO A 9 7.11 5.23 -15.20
CA PRO A 9 6.92 6.22 -14.16
C PRO A 9 7.99 6.04 -13.07
N TYR A 10 8.93 6.98 -12.99
CA TYR A 10 9.92 7.05 -11.92
C TYR A 10 9.60 8.21 -10.98
N THR A 11 9.76 8.00 -9.69
CA THR A 11 9.83 9.10 -8.72
C THR A 11 11.27 9.36 -8.34
N THR A 12 12.03 8.27 -8.24
CA THR A 12 13.49 8.25 -8.10
C THR A 12 14.06 7.13 -8.97
N ASP A 13 15.38 6.97 -8.99
CA ASP A 13 16.05 5.87 -9.73
C ASP A 13 15.70 4.47 -9.20
N THR A 14 15.20 4.38 -7.97
CA THR A 14 14.93 3.10 -7.29
C THR A 14 13.50 2.94 -6.82
N VAL A 15 12.73 4.02 -6.72
CA VAL A 15 11.37 4.01 -6.19
C VAL A 15 10.41 4.71 -7.13
N TYR A 16 9.31 4.05 -7.41
CA TYR A 16 8.09 4.63 -7.95
C TYR A 16 7.14 4.98 -6.82
N ALA A 17 6.53 6.16 -6.87
CA ALA A 17 5.42 6.54 -6.01
C ALA A 17 4.34 7.22 -6.86
N GLY A 18 3.11 6.75 -6.76
CA GLY A 18 1.99 7.26 -7.54
C GLY A 18 0.66 7.15 -6.82
N LEU A 19 -0.20 8.15 -7.02
CA LEU A 19 -1.56 8.10 -6.51
C LEU A 19 -2.43 7.24 -7.42
N GLN A 20 -3.17 6.34 -6.80
CA GLN A 20 -4.20 5.54 -7.44
C GLN A 20 -5.57 5.94 -6.92
N LEU A 21 -6.52 6.05 -7.84
CA LEU A 21 -7.93 6.27 -7.56
C LEU A 21 -8.74 5.15 -8.20
N VAL A 22 -9.64 4.54 -7.42
CA VAL A 22 -10.59 3.52 -7.87
C VAL A 22 -11.99 3.97 -7.51
N MET A 23 -12.85 4.01 -8.51
CA MET A 23 -14.26 4.36 -8.37
C MET A 23 -15.10 3.13 -7.99
N PRO A 24 -16.35 3.31 -7.51
CA PRO A 24 -17.26 2.20 -7.25
C PRO A 24 -17.40 1.27 -8.45
N ASN A 25 -17.33 -0.03 -8.20
CA ASN A 25 -17.40 -1.11 -9.20
C ASN A 25 -16.23 -1.18 -10.19
N GLU A 26 -15.22 -0.35 -10.03
CA GLU A 26 -13.98 -0.53 -10.77
C GLU A 26 -13.11 -1.63 -10.17
N THR A 27 -12.33 -2.24 -11.04
CA THR A 27 -11.38 -3.30 -10.69
C THR A 27 -10.04 -2.99 -11.33
N ALA A 28 -8.98 -2.94 -10.52
CA ALA A 28 -7.63 -3.11 -11.03
C ALA A 28 -7.37 -4.61 -11.19
N PRO A 29 -7.22 -5.10 -12.44
CA PRO A 29 -7.24 -6.54 -12.72
C PRO A 29 -6.12 -7.32 -12.04
N ALA A 30 -6.41 -8.59 -11.76
CA ALA A 30 -5.49 -9.50 -11.10
C ALA A 30 -4.21 -9.72 -11.90
N HIS A 31 -3.09 -9.48 -11.26
CA HIS A 31 -1.75 -9.65 -11.83
C HIS A 31 -0.72 -9.95 -10.74
N ARG A 32 0.48 -10.30 -11.15
CA ARG A 32 1.66 -10.41 -10.28
C ARG A 32 2.89 -9.86 -10.99
N HIS A 33 3.81 -9.34 -10.23
CA HIS A 33 5.06 -8.77 -10.74
C HIS A 33 6.21 -8.97 -9.76
N VAL A 34 7.43 -8.83 -10.26
CA VAL A 34 8.65 -8.97 -9.46
C VAL A 34 8.78 -7.85 -8.45
N ALA A 35 8.41 -6.62 -8.83
CA ALA A 35 8.47 -5.48 -7.94
C ALA A 35 7.65 -5.73 -6.66
N PHE A 36 8.21 -5.34 -5.53
CA PHE A 36 7.47 -5.23 -4.28
C PHE A 36 6.58 -3.98 -4.32
N ALA A 37 5.41 -4.05 -3.69
CA ALA A 37 4.54 -2.89 -3.59
C ALA A 37 4.06 -2.67 -2.15
N MET A 38 3.93 -1.41 -1.77
CA MET A 38 3.24 -0.96 -0.58
C MET A 38 2.13 0.04 -0.96
N ARG A 39 1.07 0.07 -0.18
CA ARG A 39 -0.03 1.03 -0.33
C ARG A 39 -0.26 1.76 0.96
N PHE A 40 -0.16 3.08 0.92
CA PHE A 40 -0.59 3.95 2.01
C PHE A 40 -1.98 4.48 1.70
N ILE A 41 -2.96 4.14 2.54
CA ILE A 41 -4.37 4.47 2.31
C ILE A 41 -4.64 5.91 2.73
N ILE A 42 -5.02 6.75 1.77
CA ILE A 42 -5.21 8.19 1.97
C ILE A 42 -6.65 8.50 2.33
N GLU A 43 -7.61 8.00 1.53
CA GLU A 43 -9.02 8.37 1.69
C GLU A 43 -9.95 7.32 1.06
N GLY A 44 -11.19 7.30 1.55
CA GLY A 44 -12.28 6.46 1.03
C GLY A 44 -12.66 5.33 1.97
N ASN A 45 -13.71 4.62 1.57
CA ASN A 45 -14.25 3.48 2.31
C ASN A 45 -14.61 2.34 1.35
N GLY A 46 -14.59 1.10 1.83
CA GLY A 46 -14.99 -0.08 1.05
C GLY A 46 -13.98 -0.51 -0.01
N GLY A 47 -12.79 0.10 -0.05
CA GLY A 47 -11.69 -0.40 -0.86
C GLY A 47 -11.11 -1.67 -0.27
N PHE A 48 -10.58 -2.52 -1.14
CA PHE A 48 -9.85 -3.71 -0.73
C PHE A 48 -8.73 -4.04 -1.70
N THR A 49 -7.74 -4.75 -1.20
CA THR A 49 -6.76 -5.46 -2.01
C THR A 49 -6.82 -6.94 -1.69
N ALA A 50 -6.92 -7.77 -2.72
CA ALA A 50 -6.77 -9.21 -2.56
C ALA A 50 -5.30 -9.57 -2.85
N VAL A 51 -4.62 -10.16 -1.88
CA VAL A 51 -3.21 -10.57 -2.00
C VAL A 51 -3.10 -12.05 -1.67
N HIS A 52 -2.65 -12.83 -2.66
CA HIS A 52 -2.42 -14.26 -2.53
C HIS A 52 -3.58 -15.01 -1.85
N GLY A 53 -4.79 -14.76 -2.34
CA GLY A 53 -6.01 -15.41 -1.85
C GLY A 53 -6.63 -14.80 -0.58
N ARG A 54 -6.11 -13.68 -0.09
CA ARG A 54 -6.60 -12.99 1.11
C ARG A 54 -7.13 -11.62 0.74
N ARG A 55 -8.41 -11.37 0.96
CA ARG A 55 -9.03 -10.06 0.73
C ARG A 55 -8.89 -9.19 1.98
N ILE A 56 -8.10 -8.15 1.86
CA ILE A 56 -7.72 -7.21 2.91
C ILE A 56 -8.51 -5.92 2.69
N LYS A 57 -9.32 -5.52 3.66
CA LYS A 57 -10.07 -4.25 3.62
C LYS A 57 -9.12 -3.10 3.89
N MET A 58 -9.24 -2.04 3.10
CA MET A 58 -8.44 -0.82 3.22
C MET A 58 -9.09 0.13 4.23
N GLN A 59 -8.30 0.63 5.17
CA GLN A 59 -8.69 1.68 6.10
C GLN A 59 -7.73 2.86 5.98
N ARG A 60 -8.26 4.09 6.08
CA ARG A 60 -7.45 5.30 6.01
C ARG A 60 -6.30 5.25 7.01
N GLY A 61 -5.10 5.54 6.53
CA GLY A 61 -3.86 5.55 7.30
C GLY A 61 -3.15 4.20 7.40
N ASP A 62 -3.79 3.10 6.98
CA ASP A 62 -3.10 1.80 6.91
C ASP A 62 -2.00 1.80 5.86
N VAL A 63 -0.95 1.02 6.12
CA VAL A 63 0.01 0.59 5.11
C VAL A 63 -0.20 -0.89 4.84
N ILE A 64 -0.41 -1.24 3.56
CA ILE A 64 -0.67 -2.61 3.12
C ILE A 64 0.41 -3.03 2.13
N LEU A 65 0.93 -4.24 2.29
CA LEU A 65 2.01 -4.78 1.48
C LEU A 65 1.50 -5.76 0.42
N THR A 66 2.12 -5.72 -0.74
CA THR A 66 2.05 -6.78 -1.75
C THR A 66 3.45 -7.30 -2.01
N PRO A 67 3.81 -8.47 -1.44
CA PRO A 67 5.13 -9.06 -1.67
C PRO A 67 5.34 -9.45 -3.14
N THR A 68 6.61 -9.49 -3.53
CA THR A 68 7.08 -9.95 -4.85
C THR A 68 6.35 -11.21 -5.31
N MET A 69 5.88 -11.22 -6.56
CA MET A 69 5.25 -12.35 -7.25
C MET A 69 3.96 -12.87 -6.60
N ASN A 70 3.37 -12.17 -5.64
CA ASN A 70 2.05 -12.54 -5.15
C ASN A 70 0.96 -12.04 -6.10
N TRP A 71 0.02 -12.93 -6.45
CA TRP A 71 -1.19 -12.54 -7.16
C TRP A 71 -1.95 -11.51 -6.36
N HIS A 72 -2.35 -10.42 -7.01
CA HIS A 72 -3.13 -9.38 -6.35
C HIS A 72 -4.04 -8.65 -7.34
N ASP A 73 -5.14 -8.17 -6.80
CA ASP A 73 -6.09 -7.29 -7.47
C ASP A 73 -6.63 -6.26 -6.48
N HIS A 74 -7.28 -5.23 -7.00
CA HIS A 74 -7.91 -4.20 -6.17
C HIS A 74 -9.32 -3.94 -6.64
N GLY A 75 -10.16 -3.56 -5.70
CA GLY A 75 -11.54 -3.20 -5.99
C GLY A 75 -12.12 -2.27 -4.95
N LYS A 76 -13.34 -1.82 -5.25
CA LYS A 76 -14.05 -0.86 -4.44
C LYS A 76 -15.53 -1.24 -4.36
N ASP A 77 -15.99 -1.47 -3.14
CA ASP A 77 -17.40 -1.67 -2.82
C ASP A 77 -18.02 -0.37 -2.27
N GLY A 78 -19.34 -0.23 -2.37
CA GLY A 78 -20.07 0.92 -1.85
C GLY A 78 -19.89 2.20 -2.68
N SER A 79 -20.16 3.35 -2.07
CA SER A 79 -20.15 4.67 -2.73
C SER A 79 -18.82 5.41 -2.55
N GLY A 80 -18.58 6.41 -3.41
CA GLY A 80 -17.40 7.28 -3.39
C GLY A 80 -16.11 6.58 -3.82
N PRO A 81 -15.04 7.33 -4.08
CA PRO A 81 -13.76 6.79 -4.49
C PRO A 81 -12.97 6.18 -3.34
N MET A 82 -11.95 5.39 -3.70
CA MET A 82 -10.86 4.99 -2.82
C MET A 82 -9.54 5.51 -3.37
N ILE A 83 -8.73 6.14 -2.52
CA ILE A 83 -7.47 6.77 -2.93
C ILE A 83 -6.34 6.25 -2.04
N TRP A 84 -5.24 5.83 -2.67
CA TRP A 84 -4.03 5.44 -1.97
C TRP A 84 -2.78 5.88 -2.73
N LEU A 85 -1.66 5.92 -2.02
CA LEU A 85 -0.32 6.07 -2.60
C LEU A 85 0.27 4.68 -2.77
N ASP A 86 0.59 4.31 -4.01
CA ASP A 86 1.43 3.17 -4.30
C ASP A 86 2.90 3.56 -4.20
N GLY A 87 3.70 2.71 -3.57
CA GLY A 87 5.15 2.77 -3.56
C GLY A 87 5.72 1.43 -4.02
N LEU A 88 6.54 1.44 -5.07
CA LEU A 88 7.15 0.23 -5.64
C LEU A 88 8.65 0.42 -5.84
N ASP A 89 9.41 -0.67 -5.75
CA ASP A 89 10.81 -0.75 -6.18
C ASP A 89 10.96 -1.06 -7.68
N LEU A 90 9.89 -0.86 -8.45
CA LEU A 90 9.80 -1.11 -9.88
C LEU A 90 10.99 -0.56 -10.70
N PRO A 91 11.47 0.69 -10.47
CA PRO A 91 12.60 1.22 -11.24
C PRO A 91 13.87 0.37 -11.13
N SER A 92 14.12 -0.25 -9.99
CA SER A 92 15.28 -1.15 -9.81
C SER A 92 15.22 -2.36 -10.75
N PHE A 93 14.05 -2.94 -10.97
CA PHE A 93 13.86 -4.10 -11.87
C PHE A 93 13.85 -3.71 -13.34
N VAL A 94 13.49 -2.48 -13.66
CA VAL A 94 13.63 -1.94 -15.02
C VAL A 94 15.10 -1.66 -15.33
N HIS A 95 15.84 -1.12 -14.37
CA HIS A 95 17.28 -0.87 -14.53
C HIS A 95 18.08 -2.15 -14.74
N TYR A 96 17.80 -3.19 -13.97
CA TYR A 96 18.42 -4.53 -14.11
C TYR A 96 17.55 -5.46 -14.96
N PRO A 97 17.19 -5.23 -16.16
CA PRO A 97 16.18 -5.80 -17.06
C PRO A 97 15.62 -7.17 -16.62
N VAL A 98 15.16 -7.29 -15.41
CA VAL A 98 14.54 -8.48 -14.81
C VAL A 98 13.07 -8.22 -14.44
N HIS A 99 12.52 -7.15 -14.99
CA HIS A 99 11.11 -6.82 -14.80
C HIS A 99 10.23 -7.89 -15.44
N PHE A 100 9.27 -8.38 -14.66
CA PHE A 100 8.31 -9.38 -15.10
C PHE A 100 6.93 -9.02 -14.55
N VAL A 101 5.91 -9.12 -15.40
CA VAL A 101 4.50 -9.01 -15.03
C VAL A 101 3.71 -10.12 -15.70
N GLU A 102 2.77 -10.69 -15.00
CA GLU A 102 1.84 -11.69 -15.51
C GLU A 102 0.42 -11.32 -15.10
N HIS A 103 -0.49 -11.35 -16.04
CA HIS A 103 -1.91 -11.12 -15.81
C HIS A 103 -2.63 -12.43 -15.54
N TYR A 104 -3.53 -12.42 -14.58
CA TYR A 104 -4.39 -13.57 -14.33
C TYR A 104 -5.45 -13.67 -15.43
N LYS A 105 -5.97 -14.88 -15.69
CA LYS A 105 -6.95 -15.12 -16.74
C LYS A 105 -8.30 -14.42 -16.52
N ASP A 106 -8.66 -14.18 -15.25
CA ASP A 106 -9.89 -13.50 -14.85
C ASP A 106 -9.55 -12.14 -14.19
N PRO A 107 -10.46 -11.17 -14.18
CA PRO A 107 -10.23 -9.87 -13.55
C PRO A 107 -9.92 -9.95 -12.05
N ARG A 108 -10.34 -11.05 -11.38
CA ARG A 108 -10.12 -11.30 -9.96
C ARG A 108 -9.36 -12.58 -9.73
N TYR A 109 -8.40 -12.57 -8.83
CA TYR A 109 -7.82 -13.78 -8.29
C TYR A 109 -8.69 -14.30 -7.15
N PRO A 110 -8.96 -15.63 -7.05
CA PRO A 110 -9.77 -16.18 -5.97
C PRO A 110 -9.24 -15.79 -4.60
N ALA A 111 -10.08 -15.18 -3.77
CA ALA A 111 -9.68 -14.69 -2.46
C ALA A 111 -10.85 -14.77 -1.46
N GLU A 112 -10.53 -15.02 -0.20
CA GLU A 112 -11.44 -15.05 0.92
C GLU A 112 -11.23 -13.82 1.81
N ASP A 113 -12.31 -13.33 2.43
CA ASP A 113 -12.24 -12.26 3.43
C ASP A 113 -11.45 -12.75 4.65
N VAL A 114 -10.52 -11.93 5.09
CA VAL A 114 -9.71 -12.22 6.28
C VAL A 114 -9.89 -11.12 7.33
N ASP A 115 -9.56 -11.43 8.58
CA ASP A 115 -9.41 -10.40 9.60
C ASP A 115 -8.20 -9.52 9.26
N THR A 116 -8.48 -8.36 8.69
CA THR A 116 -7.47 -7.40 8.25
C THR A 116 -6.56 -6.97 9.41
N SER A 117 -7.11 -6.87 10.64
CA SER A 117 -6.36 -6.43 11.82
C SER A 117 -5.24 -7.41 12.23
N GLN A 118 -5.34 -8.68 11.83
CA GLN A 118 -4.37 -9.72 12.12
C GLN A 118 -3.50 -10.08 10.91
N SER A 119 -3.72 -9.43 9.78
CA SER A 119 -2.96 -9.73 8.58
C SER A 119 -1.49 -9.33 8.73
N PRO A 120 -0.53 -10.22 8.42
CA PRO A 120 0.89 -9.90 8.44
C PRO A 120 1.31 -8.90 7.36
N LEU A 121 0.40 -8.63 6.41
CA LEU A 121 0.61 -7.69 5.32
C LEU A 121 0.15 -6.27 5.66
N VAL A 122 -0.47 -6.06 6.83
CA VAL A 122 -1.04 -4.78 7.24
C VAL A 122 -0.25 -4.18 8.40
N PHE A 123 0.02 -2.90 8.27
CA PHE A 123 0.50 -2.03 9.35
C PHE A 123 -0.65 -1.09 9.70
N PRO A 124 -1.41 -1.39 10.76
CA PRO A 124 -2.68 -0.71 10.99
C PRO A 124 -2.50 0.70 11.55
N TRP A 125 -3.24 1.65 11.01
CA TRP A 125 -3.26 3.03 11.49
C TRP A 125 -3.68 3.15 12.95
N SER A 126 -4.63 2.33 13.39
CA SER A 126 -5.09 2.33 14.78
C SER A 126 -3.93 2.15 15.78
N ARG A 127 -2.95 1.31 15.44
CA ARG A 127 -1.74 1.12 16.23
C ARG A 127 -0.85 2.34 16.20
N MET A 128 -0.65 2.90 15.01
CA MET A 128 0.18 4.09 14.83
C MET A 128 -0.40 5.29 15.54
N LYS A 129 -1.71 5.47 15.43
CA LYS A 129 -2.42 6.54 16.12
C LYS A 129 -2.24 6.45 17.65
N ALA A 130 -2.43 5.27 18.23
CA ALA A 130 -2.21 5.06 19.65
C ALA A 130 -0.78 5.45 20.08
N MET A 131 0.24 4.99 19.33
CA MET A 131 1.65 5.33 19.61
C MET A 131 1.96 6.82 19.47
N LEU A 132 1.26 7.54 18.58
CA LEU A 132 1.44 8.97 18.42
C LEU A 132 0.70 9.76 19.51
N ASP A 133 -0.47 9.28 19.93
CA ASP A 133 -1.29 9.93 20.98
C ASP A 133 -0.61 9.85 22.36
N GLU A 134 0.24 8.86 22.61
CA GLU A 134 1.04 8.73 23.84
C GLU A 134 2.14 9.79 23.97
N VAL A 135 2.49 10.49 22.89
CA VAL A 135 3.54 11.51 22.91
C VAL A 135 2.94 12.87 23.21
N GLU A 136 3.43 13.51 24.27
CA GLU A 136 3.12 14.89 24.57
C GLU A 136 3.84 15.86 23.64
N GLY A 137 3.25 17.04 23.39
CA GLY A 137 3.82 18.10 22.56
C GLY A 137 3.27 18.15 21.14
N ASP A 138 3.70 19.19 20.44
CA ASP A 138 3.14 19.56 19.13
C ASP A 138 3.67 18.75 17.96
N TRP A 139 4.74 17.99 18.18
CA TRP A 139 5.36 17.16 17.16
C TRP A 139 5.74 15.78 17.69
N ALA A 140 5.43 14.75 16.91
CA ALA A 140 5.88 13.40 17.15
C ALA A 140 6.01 12.64 15.83
N SER A 141 6.98 11.73 15.76
CA SER A 141 7.07 10.79 14.64
C SER A 141 7.26 9.36 15.13
N ARG A 142 6.71 8.41 14.40
CA ARG A 142 6.83 6.97 14.67
C ARG A 142 6.96 6.19 13.37
N ASP A 143 7.78 5.16 13.39
CA ASP A 143 7.81 4.19 12.31
C ASP A 143 6.59 3.26 12.40
N TYR A 144 6.06 2.88 11.26
CA TYR A 144 4.96 1.92 11.19
C TYR A 144 5.37 0.56 11.74
N VAL A 145 4.51 -0.01 12.57
CA VAL A 145 4.67 -1.33 13.15
C VAL A 145 3.49 -2.23 12.77
N LYS A 146 3.75 -3.53 12.72
CA LYS A 146 2.71 -4.55 12.50
C LYS A 146 1.73 -4.62 13.66
N ALA A 147 0.62 -5.34 13.49
CA ALA A 147 -0.39 -5.56 14.51
C ALA A 147 0.19 -6.15 15.82
N ASP A 148 1.21 -6.98 15.72
CA ASP A 148 1.94 -7.57 16.85
C ASP A 148 3.01 -6.63 17.49
N GLY A 149 3.14 -5.41 16.99
CA GLY A 149 4.07 -4.40 17.47
C GLY A 149 5.50 -4.52 16.93
N ARG A 150 5.80 -5.53 16.11
CA ARG A 150 7.12 -5.66 15.50
C ARG A 150 7.35 -4.59 14.44
N GLN A 151 8.54 -4.02 14.42
CA GLN A 151 8.96 -3.20 13.29
C GLN A 151 9.02 -4.08 12.03
N GLY A 152 8.36 -3.64 10.98
CA GLY A 152 8.45 -4.27 9.67
C GLY A 152 9.44 -3.49 8.81
N ILE A 153 10.52 -4.12 8.41
CA ILE A 153 11.27 -3.63 7.26
C ILE A 153 10.45 -4.01 6.04
N ILE A 154 10.03 -3.00 5.29
CA ILE A 154 9.40 -3.21 3.99
C ILE A 154 10.54 -3.48 3.01
N PRO A 155 10.65 -4.71 2.45
CA PRO A 155 11.66 -4.95 1.43
C PRO A 155 11.49 -3.96 0.25
N PRO A 156 12.55 -3.40 -0.32
CA PRO A 156 13.97 -3.60 -0.03
C PRO A 156 14.58 -2.55 0.92
N GLY A 157 14.06 -2.42 2.13
CA GLY A 157 14.58 -1.48 3.12
C GLY A 157 13.82 -0.15 3.21
N ILE A 158 12.61 -0.07 2.63
CA ILE A 158 11.74 1.10 2.76
C ILE A 158 11.22 1.18 4.20
N ARG A 159 11.40 2.33 4.82
CA ARG A 159 10.82 2.67 6.10
C ARG A 159 9.67 3.64 5.88
N VAL A 160 8.50 3.35 6.45
CA VAL A 160 7.38 4.27 6.46
C VAL A 160 7.27 4.88 7.86
N THR A 161 7.37 6.19 7.92
CA THR A 161 7.26 6.97 9.15
C THR A 161 6.08 7.90 9.05
N ILE A 162 5.29 8.01 10.11
CA ILE A 162 4.22 8.99 10.22
C ILE A 162 4.58 10.02 11.30
N ALA A 163 4.24 11.26 11.03
CA ALA A 163 4.38 12.34 12.01
C ALA A 163 3.03 12.98 12.29
N LYS A 164 2.79 13.32 13.56
CA LYS A 164 1.74 14.27 13.92
C LYS A 164 2.33 15.66 14.06
N LEU A 165 1.58 16.63 13.60
CA LEU A 165 1.83 18.05 13.84
C LEU A 165 0.55 18.65 14.41
N THR A 166 0.61 19.21 15.60
CA THR A 166 -0.53 19.96 16.13
C THR A 166 -0.55 21.31 15.42
N ALA A 167 -1.69 21.69 14.87
CA ALA A 167 -1.82 22.99 14.24
C ALA A 167 -1.52 24.09 15.27
N ILE A 168 -0.61 24.99 14.91
CA ILE A 168 -0.44 26.23 15.66
C ILE A 168 -1.74 27.03 15.47
N GLN A 169 -2.49 27.24 16.56
CA GLN A 169 -3.68 28.09 16.58
C GLN A 169 -3.28 29.56 16.48
#